data_bf2f71e7f6409e668aae23df8ed63f4b
#
_entry.id   bf2f71e7f6409e668aae23df8ed63f4b
#
_cell.length_a   1.000
_cell.length_b   1.000
_cell.length_c   1.000
_cell.angle_alpha   90.00
_cell.angle_beta   90.00
_cell.angle_gamma   90.00
#
_symmetry.space_group_name_H-M   'P 1'
#
loop_
_entity.id
_entity.type
_entity.pdbx_description
1 polymer ?
#
loop_
_entity_poly.entity_id
_entity_poly.type
_entity_poly.pdbx_seq_one_letter_code
_entity_poly.pdbx_strand_id
1 'polypeptide(L)'
;MRRLWLSSAAICTLIVPAVALAGHDSQLWTTQVVNVKLGEKWRLQEELVERFSDNRNGLYEVESNTLLGYRLNKSVTVWGGYTHDPQYSAGHFTVMEHRAREQVTFDNVAKLGPGKLSFRMRGEQRWRTNVAGTGWRLRPYVKYSLPLAKGSKTALVVSAEPFINLNSTPFQRQDGLDRIRTLIAINTPLSKKLTAEIGYLNQHGFVRGGPDTSDHVASISLSLNL
;
A
#
# COMPACT_ATOMS: atom_id res chain seq x y z
N MET A 1 40.64 -26.28 30.79
CA MET A 1 40.77 -25.03 30.04
C MET A 1 39.62 -24.98 29.03
N ARG A 2 38.51 -24.25 29.33
CA ARG A 2 37.38 -24.06 28.42
C ARG A 2 37.59 -22.74 27.68
N ARG A 3 37.70 -22.80 26.34
CA ARG A 3 37.76 -21.60 25.50
C ARG A 3 36.37 -21.08 25.23
N LEU A 4 36.05 -19.90 25.72
CA LEU A 4 34.85 -19.11 25.36
C LEU A 4 35.10 -18.50 23.97
N TRP A 5 34.21 -18.84 23.04
CA TRP A 5 34.10 -18.14 21.76
C TRP A 5 33.12 -16.98 21.94
N LEU A 6 33.59 -15.79 21.90
CA LEU A 6 32.77 -14.56 21.80
C LEU A 6 32.44 -14.35 20.32
N SER A 7 31.19 -14.55 19.98
CA SER A 7 30.63 -14.22 18.64
C SER A 7 30.36 -12.73 18.61
N SER A 8 31.18 -11.95 17.92
CA SER A 8 30.95 -10.56 17.64
C SER A 8 29.90 -10.45 16.54
N ALA A 9 28.68 -10.03 16.89
CA ALA A 9 27.67 -9.64 15.91
C ALA A 9 28.04 -8.26 15.37
N ALA A 10 28.46 -8.22 14.12
CA ALA A 10 28.68 -6.97 13.40
C ALA A 10 27.31 -6.39 13.00
N ILE A 11 26.90 -5.29 13.63
CA ILE A 11 25.77 -4.48 13.21
C ILE A 11 26.23 -3.67 12.00
N CYS A 12 25.85 -4.09 10.80
CA CYS A 12 25.98 -3.28 9.59
C CYS A 12 24.95 -2.14 9.63
N THR A 13 25.38 -0.97 10.07
CA THR A 13 24.65 0.28 9.85
C THR A 13 24.74 0.64 8.37
N LEU A 14 23.66 0.43 7.63
CA LEU A 14 23.51 0.96 6.28
C LEU A 14 23.31 2.47 6.38
N ILE A 15 24.38 3.22 6.24
CA ILE A 15 24.34 4.67 6.03
C ILE A 15 23.93 4.86 4.56
N VAL A 16 22.65 5.16 4.34
CA VAL A 16 22.16 5.62 3.05
C VAL A 16 22.50 7.11 2.95
N PRO A 17 23.34 7.55 2.01
CA PRO A 17 23.58 8.99 1.84
C PRO A 17 22.28 9.65 1.38
N ALA A 18 21.80 10.63 2.15
CA ALA A 18 20.70 11.50 1.76
C ALA A 18 21.19 12.43 0.64
N VAL A 19 20.99 12.03 -0.60
CA VAL A 19 21.10 12.95 -1.73
C VAL A 19 19.78 13.71 -1.81
N ALA A 20 19.76 14.93 -1.30
CA ALA A 20 18.64 15.85 -1.48
C ALA A 20 18.61 16.29 -2.94
N LEU A 21 17.94 15.54 -3.79
CA LEU A 21 17.55 15.93 -5.14
C LEU A 21 16.14 16.52 -5.07
N ALA A 22 15.92 17.67 -5.69
CA ALA A 22 14.60 18.28 -5.83
C ALA A 22 13.60 17.24 -6.41
N GLY A 23 12.49 16.97 -5.70
CA GLY A 23 11.49 15.98 -6.09
C GLY A 23 11.51 14.66 -5.32
N HIS A 24 12.37 14.52 -4.30
CA HIS A 24 12.41 13.35 -3.41
C HIS A 24 11.78 13.66 -2.05
N ASP A 25 11.09 12.68 -1.48
CA ASP A 25 10.52 12.73 -0.13
C ASP A 25 10.82 11.43 0.62
N SER A 26 11.17 11.55 1.90
CA SER A 26 11.28 10.40 2.81
C SER A 26 10.01 10.27 3.61
N GLN A 27 9.40 9.10 3.61
CA GLN A 27 8.10 8.88 4.19
C GLN A 27 8.07 7.62 5.06
N LEU A 28 7.15 7.62 6.03
CA LEU A 28 6.75 6.44 6.78
C LEU A 28 5.26 6.21 6.58
N TRP A 29 4.88 5.01 6.14
CA TRP A 29 3.49 4.60 6.04
C TRP A 29 3.20 3.44 6.98
N THR A 30 2.18 3.60 7.80
CA THR A 30 1.65 2.52 8.63
C THR A 30 0.29 2.11 8.11
N THR A 31 0.00 0.81 8.13
CA THR A 31 -1.27 0.26 7.66
C THR A 31 -1.77 -0.76 8.67
N GLN A 32 -3.00 -0.60 9.16
CA GLN A 32 -3.70 -1.58 9.97
C GLN A 32 -4.88 -2.10 9.17
N VAL A 33 -4.97 -3.42 9.03
CA VAL A 33 -6.06 -4.09 8.30
C VAL A 33 -6.78 -5.06 9.21
N VAL A 34 -8.09 -4.96 9.29
CA VAL A 34 -8.93 -5.94 9.96
C VAL A 34 -9.85 -6.59 8.93
N ASN A 35 -9.73 -7.90 8.78
CA ASN A 35 -10.56 -8.70 7.89
C ASN A 35 -11.52 -9.53 8.73
N VAL A 36 -12.83 -9.38 8.51
CA VAL A 36 -13.87 -10.11 9.23
C VAL A 36 -14.66 -11.00 8.27
N LYS A 37 -14.80 -12.26 8.63
CA LYS A 37 -15.70 -13.19 7.96
C LYS A 37 -17.12 -12.98 8.47
N LEU A 38 -18.04 -12.47 7.64
CA LEU A 38 -19.46 -12.29 7.96
C LEU A 38 -20.34 -13.51 7.54
N GLY A 39 -19.70 -14.66 7.29
CA GLY A 39 -20.35 -15.88 6.82
C GLY A 39 -19.51 -16.58 5.75
N GLU A 40 -20.13 -17.46 4.96
CA GLU A 40 -19.39 -18.23 3.95
C GLU A 40 -18.82 -17.36 2.82
N LYS A 41 -19.62 -16.39 2.34
CA LYS A 41 -19.28 -15.58 1.17
C LYS A 41 -18.97 -14.12 1.48
N TRP A 42 -19.54 -13.54 2.53
CA TRP A 42 -19.40 -12.14 2.86
C TRP A 42 -18.13 -11.87 3.69
N ARG A 43 -17.50 -10.74 3.42
CA ARG A 43 -16.29 -10.25 4.08
C ARG A 43 -16.44 -8.77 4.36
N LEU A 44 -15.97 -8.33 5.52
CA LEU A 44 -15.77 -6.93 5.81
C LEU A 44 -14.27 -6.70 5.96
N GLN A 45 -13.77 -5.63 5.38
CA GLN A 45 -12.40 -5.17 5.55
C GLN A 45 -12.42 -3.72 5.99
N GLU A 46 -11.74 -3.46 7.11
CA GLU A 46 -11.40 -2.12 7.56
C GLU A 46 -9.88 -1.94 7.41
N GLU A 47 -9.48 -0.85 6.78
CA GLU A 47 -8.07 -0.52 6.58
C GLU A 47 -7.85 0.93 6.99
N LEU A 48 -6.94 1.16 7.92
CA LEU A 48 -6.45 2.48 8.31
C LEU A 48 -5.02 2.62 7.81
N VAL A 49 -4.76 3.69 7.06
CA VAL A 49 -3.42 4.02 6.56
C VAL A 49 -3.04 5.40 7.06
N GLU A 50 -1.94 5.49 7.79
CA GLU A 50 -1.36 6.75 8.23
C GLU A 50 -0.07 6.99 7.46
N ARG A 51 0.10 8.21 6.96
CA ARG A 51 1.26 8.58 6.14
C ARG A 51 1.95 9.81 6.70
N PHE A 52 3.23 9.66 6.94
CA PHE A 52 4.13 10.72 7.43
C PHE A 52 5.14 11.05 6.32
N SER A 53 5.49 12.33 6.20
CA SER A 53 6.35 12.87 5.14
C SER A 53 7.26 13.95 5.72
N ASP A 54 8.52 13.91 5.36
CA ASP A 54 9.49 14.95 5.74
C ASP A 54 9.12 16.30 5.08
N ASN A 55 8.76 16.27 3.81
CA ASN A 55 8.40 17.46 3.05
C ASN A 55 7.09 18.13 3.54
N ARG A 56 6.25 17.42 4.31
CA ARG A 56 5.00 17.94 4.91
C ARG A 56 5.07 18.10 6.41
N ASN A 57 6.27 17.98 7.00
CA ASN A 57 6.53 18.11 8.43
C ASN A 57 5.65 17.19 9.29
N GLY A 58 5.62 15.89 8.98
CA GLY A 58 4.96 14.86 9.77
C GLY A 58 3.75 14.22 9.10
N LEU A 59 2.68 13.97 9.90
CA LEU A 59 1.45 13.32 9.41
C LEU A 59 0.79 14.17 8.33
N TYR A 60 0.56 13.57 7.15
CA TYR A 60 -0.06 14.30 6.04
C TYR A 60 -1.35 13.66 5.50
N GLU A 61 -1.61 12.38 5.79
CA GLU A 61 -2.80 11.68 5.31
C GLU A 61 -3.21 10.58 6.29
N VAL A 62 -4.51 10.49 6.58
CA VAL A 62 -5.11 9.39 7.35
C VAL A 62 -6.24 8.81 6.50
N GLU A 63 -5.97 7.71 5.82
CA GLU A 63 -6.93 7.07 4.91
C GLU A 63 -7.65 5.93 5.64
N SER A 64 -8.96 6.07 5.88
CA SER A 64 -9.83 5.03 6.45
C SER A 64 -10.69 4.41 5.34
N ASN A 65 -10.58 3.11 5.16
CA ASN A 65 -11.24 2.35 4.09
C ASN A 65 -12.15 1.28 4.67
N THR A 66 -13.44 1.37 4.40
CA THR A 66 -14.43 0.32 4.71
C THR A 66 -14.86 -0.37 3.43
N LEU A 67 -14.62 -1.67 3.32
CA LEU A 67 -14.94 -2.48 2.14
C LEU A 67 -15.81 -3.68 2.51
N LEU A 68 -16.93 -3.84 1.82
CA LEU A 68 -17.75 -5.04 1.87
C LEU A 68 -17.44 -5.92 0.65
N GLY A 69 -17.06 -7.16 0.89
CA GLY A 69 -16.66 -8.11 -0.14
C GLY A 69 -17.60 -9.29 -0.27
N TYR A 70 -17.83 -9.73 -1.51
CA TYR A 70 -18.54 -10.96 -1.80
C TYR A 70 -17.62 -11.93 -2.54
N ARG A 71 -17.40 -13.09 -1.96
CA ARG A 71 -16.51 -14.13 -2.46
C ARG A 71 -17.24 -14.95 -3.52
N LEU A 72 -16.82 -14.83 -4.78
CA LEU A 72 -17.38 -15.58 -5.89
C LEU A 72 -16.90 -17.04 -5.87
N ASN A 73 -15.61 -17.24 -5.61
CA ASN A 73 -14.98 -18.56 -5.48
C ASN A 73 -13.74 -18.49 -4.56
N LYS A 74 -12.94 -19.55 -4.54
CA LYS A 74 -11.75 -19.65 -3.65
C LYS A 74 -10.70 -18.57 -3.89
N SER A 75 -10.63 -18.01 -5.09
CA SER A 75 -9.60 -17.07 -5.51
C SER A 75 -10.15 -15.69 -5.88
N VAL A 76 -11.46 -15.53 -6.09
CA VAL A 76 -12.03 -14.29 -6.60
C VAL A 76 -13.02 -13.70 -5.60
N THR A 77 -12.78 -12.44 -5.22
CA THR A 77 -13.70 -11.65 -4.40
C THR A 77 -13.95 -10.29 -5.08
N VAL A 78 -15.20 -9.89 -5.14
CA VAL A 78 -15.62 -8.54 -5.56
C VAL A 78 -15.89 -7.71 -4.33
N TRP A 79 -15.55 -6.42 -4.38
CA TRP A 79 -15.63 -5.51 -3.25
C TRP A 79 -16.25 -4.19 -3.67
N GLY A 80 -17.08 -3.64 -2.82
CA GLY A 80 -17.52 -2.26 -2.89
C GLY A 80 -17.24 -1.57 -1.57
N GLY A 81 -16.93 -0.29 -1.59
CA GLY A 81 -16.66 0.41 -0.34
C GLY A 81 -16.40 1.90 -0.48
N TYR A 82 -16.01 2.47 0.63
CA TYR A 82 -15.83 3.89 0.79
C TYR A 82 -14.53 4.20 1.51
N THR A 83 -13.92 5.33 1.13
CA THR A 83 -12.74 5.88 1.76
C THR A 83 -13.02 7.27 2.28
N HIS A 84 -12.65 7.50 3.54
CA HIS A 84 -12.58 8.79 4.21
C HIS A 84 -11.10 9.15 4.38
N ASP A 85 -10.68 10.28 3.81
CA ASP A 85 -9.27 10.60 3.64
C ASP A 85 -8.98 12.09 3.96
N PRO A 86 -8.94 12.47 5.26
CA PRO A 86 -8.47 13.78 5.68
C PRO A 86 -6.97 13.92 5.42
N GLN A 87 -6.57 15.05 4.84
CA GLN A 87 -5.19 15.39 4.55
C GLN A 87 -4.73 16.58 5.39
N TYR A 88 -3.44 16.58 5.71
CA TYR A 88 -2.83 17.54 6.60
C TYR A 88 -1.53 18.10 6.00
N SER A 89 -1.06 19.22 6.53
CA SER A 89 0.28 19.77 6.29
C SER A 89 0.73 20.53 7.52
N ALA A 90 1.92 20.23 8.03
CA ALA A 90 2.47 20.82 9.26
C ALA A 90 1.48 20.77 10.45
N GLY A 91 0.79 19.63 10.63
CA GLY A 91 -0.19 19.40 11.69
C GLY A 91 -1.56 20.05 11.48
N HIS A 92 -1.78 20.79 10.39
CA HIS A 92 -3.05 21.45 10.09
C HIS A 92 -3.84 20.68 9.05
N PHE A 93 -5.15 20.51 9.28
CA PHE A 93 -6.07 19.96 8.30
C PHE A 93 -6.10 20.84 7.04
N THR A 94 -6.01 20.22 5.85
CA THR A 94 -5.97 20.95 4.58
C THR A 94 -7.18 20.66 3.69
N VAL A 95 -7.55 19.38 3.55
CA VAL A 95 -8.64 18.99 2.67
C VAL A 95 -9.20 17.62 3.08
N MET A 96 -10.50 17.45 2.88
CA MET A 96 -11.18 16.17 2.97
C MET A 96 -11.38 15.58 1.58
N GLU A 97 -10.81 14.40 1.34
CA GLU A 97 -11.08 13.62 0.13
C GLU A 97 -11.97 12.41 0.47
N HIS A 98 -12.91 12.14 -0.39
CA HIS A 98 -13.81 11.00 -0.32
C HIS A 98 -13.63 10.14 -1.56
N ARG A 99 -13.76 8.81 -1.42
CA ARG A 99 -13.69 7.90 -2.56
C ARG A 99 -14.76 6.83 -2.44
N ALA A 100 -15.52 6.60 -3.50
CA ALA A 100 -16.18 5.32 -3.72
C ALA A 100 -15.18 4.38 -4.40
N ARG A 101 -15.20 3.11 -4.01
CA ARG A 101 -14.24 2.11 -4.48
C ARG A 101 -14.96 0.85 -4.91
N GLU A 102 -14.67 0.39 -6.12
CA GLU A 102 -15.03 -0.93 -6.60
C GLU A 102 -13.75 -1.70 -6.90
N GLN A 103 -13.72 -2.97 -6.51
CA GLN A 103 -12.50 -3.74 -6.69
C GLN A 103 -12.81 -5.22 -6.91
N VAL A 104 -11.96 -5.86 -7.70
CA VAL A 104 -11.92 -7.32 -7.84
C VAL A 104 -10.52 -7.78 -7.44
N THR A 105 -10.46 -8.75 -6.52
CA THR A 105 -9.20 -9.41 -6.14
C THR A 105 -9.15 -10.83 -6.70
N PHE A 106 -7.97 -11.21 -7.14
CA PHE A 106 -7.64 -12.53 -7.65
C PHE A 106 -6.46 -13.08 -6.84
N ASP A 107 -6.77 -13.88 -5.83
CA ASP A 107 -5.77 -14.35 -4.88
C ASP A 107 -5.14 -15.67 -5.33
N ASN A 108 -3.79 -15.71 -5.36
CA ASN A 108 -3.00 -16.92 -5.67
C ASN A 108 -3.44 -17.61 -6.97
N VAL A 109 -3.72 -16.85 -8.01
CA VAL A 109 -4.28 -17.35 -9.29
C VAL A 109 -3.27 -18.09 -10.15
N ALA A 110 -1.98 -17.84 -9.95
CA ALA A 110 -0.91 -18.52 -10.67
C ALA A 110 0.26 -18.82 -9.73
N LYS A 111 1.02 -19.85 -10.08
CA LYS A 111 2.30 -20.17 -9.47
C LYS A 111 3.41 -19.83 -10.45
N LEU A 112 4.46 -19.15 -9.95
CA LEU A 112 5.69 -18.90 -10.69
C LEU A 112 6.85 -19.41 -9.84
N GLY A 113 7.37 -20.58 -10.21
CA GLY A 113 8.31 -21.31 -9.36
C GLY A 113 7.66 -21.65 -7.99
N PRO A 114 8.35 -21.43 -6.86
CA PRO A 114 7.80 -21.66 -5.54
C PRO A 114 6.84 -20.56 -5.06
N GLY A 115 6.79 -19.43 -5.75
CA GLY A 115 5.96 -18.27 -5.37
C GLY A 115 4.57 -18.29 -5.99
N LYS A 116 3.74 -17.34 -5.56
CA LYS A 116 2.34 -17.18 -5.96
C LYS A 116 2.09 -15.78 -6.46
N LEU A 117 1.30 -15.68 -7.52
CA LEU A 117 0.82 -14.42 -8.09
C LEU A 117 -0.60 -14.12 -7.63
N SER A 118 -0.85 -12.88 -7.29
CA SER A 118 -2.17 -12.32 -7.01
C SER A 118 -2.34 -11.00 -7.78
N PHE A 119 -3.57 -10.71 -8.15
CA PHE A 119 -3.92 -9.49 -8.87
C PHE A 119 -5.08 -8.79 -8.20
N ARG A 120 -5.17 -7.49 -8.41
CA ARG A 120 -6.33 -6.67 -8.04
C ARG A 120 -6.56 -5.64 -9.13
N MET A 121 -7.80 -5.44 -9.52
CA MET A 121 -8.25 -4.29 -10.28
C MET A 121 -9.13 -3.45 -9.39
N ARG A 122 -8.81 -2.15 -9.22
CA ARG A 122 -9.59 -1.20 -8.43
C ARG A 122 -9.98 -0.01 -9.27
N GLY A 123 -11.26 0.33 -9.25
CA GLY A 123 -11.83 1.59 -9.70
C GLY A 123 -12.02 2.51 -8.50
N GLU A 124 -11.80 3.79 -8.67
CA GLU A 124 -12.06 4.82 -7.67
C GLU A 124 -12.74 6.02 -8.30
N GLN A 125 -13.83 6.47 -7.67
CA GLN A 125 -14.45 7.76 -7.88
C GLN A 125 -14.05 8.63 -6.70
N ARG A 126 -13.44 9.77 -6.98
CA ARG A 126 -12.78 10.64 -5.99
C ARG A 126 -13.38 12.02 -6.05
N TRP A 127 -13.69 12.59 -4.90
CA TRP A 127 -14.10 13.99 -4.79
C TRP A 127 -13.53 14.62 -3.53
N ARG A 128 -13.39 15.94 -3.55
CA ARG A 128 -12.88 16.71 -2.42
C ARG A 128 -13.91 17.73 -1.97
N THR A 129 -14.01 17.93 -0.67
CA THR A 129 -14.87 18.96 -0.11
C THR A 129 -14.46 20.35 -0.64
N ASN A 130 -15.43 21.11 -1.11
CA ASN A 130 -15.26 22.46 -1.68
C ASN A 130 -14.40 22.53 -2.95
N VAL A 131 -14.19 21.39 -3.64
CA VAL A 131 -13.50 21.35 -4.94
C VAL A 131 -14.41 20.68 -5.96
N ALA A 132 -14.66 21.37 -7.06
CA ALA A 132 -15.55 20.85 -8.12
C ALA A 132 -14.97 19.63 -8.86
N GLY A 133 -15.86 18.78 -9.34
CA GLY A 133 -15.55 17.66 -10.20
C GLY A 133 -15.30 16.34 -9.45
N THR A 134 -15.47 15.23 -10.18
CA THR A 134 -15.17 13.87 -9.72
C THR A 134 -14.01 13.33 -10.52
N GLY A 135 -12.94 12.94 -9.84
CA GLY A 135 -11.80 12.26 -10.43
C GLY A 135 -12.06 10.76 -10.54
N TRP A 136 -11.84 10.20 -11.72
CA TRP A 136 -11.95 8.77 -11.96
C TRP A 136 -10.55 8.17 -12.11
N ARG A 137 -10.29 7.04 -11.44
CA ARG A 137 -8.96 6.43 -11.43
C ARG A 137 -9.04 4.91 -11.45
N LEU A 138 -8.17 4.27 -12.25
CA LEU A 138 -7.92 2.84 -12.21
C LEU A 138 -6.60 2.55 -11.50
N ARG A 139 -6.57 1.45 -10.74
CA ARG A 139 -5.40 0.99 -9.99
C ARG A 139 -5.26 -0.53 -10.14
N PRO A 140 -4.69 -1.01 -11.25
CA PRO A 140 -4.27 -2.40 -11.37
C PRO A 140 -3.12 -2.66 -10.39
N TYR A 141 -3.10 -3.84 -9.79
CA TYR A 141 -2.10 -4.24 -8.82
C TYR A 141 -1.69 -5.67 -9.07
N VAL A 142 -0.40 -5.93 -9.05
CA VAL A 142 0.18 -7.26 -9.10
C VAL A 142 1.06 -7.49 -7.89
N LYS A 143 0.94 -8.67 -7.28
CA LYS A 143 1.75 -9.10 -6.14
C LYS A 143 2.32 -10.49 -6.40
N TYR A 144 3.62 -10.65 -6.19
CA TYR A 144 4.32 -11.91 -6.12
C TYR A 144 4.78 -12.18 -4.70
N SER A 145 4.44 -13.35 -4.15
CA SER A 145 4.84 -13.78 -2.81
C SER A 145 5.69 -15.05 -2.93
N LEU A 146 6.95 -14.95 -2.54
CA LEU A 146 7.96 -16.01 -2.59
C LEU A 146 8.27 -16.49 -1.17
N PRO A 147 7.90 -17.73 -0.76
CA PRO A 147 8.30 -18.29 0.51
C PRO A 147 9.83 -18.30 0.66
N LEU A 148 10.37 -17.84 1.79
CA LEU A 148 11.83 -17.75 2.01
C LEU A 148 12.51 -19.13 2.13
N ALA A 149 11.73 -20.16 2.47
CA ALA A 149 12.18 -21.56 2.49
C ALA A 149 11.01 -22.49 2.20
N LYS A 150 11.29 -23.75 1.85
CA LYS A 150 10.24 -24.77 1.67
C LYS A 150 9.40 -24.93 2.94
N GLY A 151 8.09 -24.72 2.83
CA GLY A 151 7.16 -24.79 3.99
C GLY A 151 7.14 -23.56 4.87
N SER A 152 7.98 -22.55 4.63
CA SER A 152 7.95 -21.27 5.37
C SER A 152 6.64 -20.52 5.10
N LYS A 153 6.10 -19.94 6.16
CA LYS A 153 5.00 -18.96 6.07
C LYS A 153 5.51 -17.52 5.91
N THR A 154 6.80 -17.29 6.19
CA THR A 154 7.46 -16.01 5.90
C THR A 154 7.83 -15.98 4.43
N ALA A 155 7.52 -14.88 3.77
CA ALA A 155 7.70 -14.71 2.34
C ALA A 155 8.31 -13.34 2.01
N LEU A 156 9.13 -13.31 0.97
CA LEU A 156 9.44 -12.09 0.25
C LEU A 156 8.23 -11.72 -0.61
N VAL A 157 7.82 -10.46 -0.51
CA VAL A 157 6.74 -9.88 -1.31
C VAL A 157 7.33 -8.83 -2.24
N VAL A 158 6.97 -8.91 -3.51
CA VAL A 158 7.24 -7.86 -4.49
C VAL A 158 5.91 -7.49 -5.15
N SER A 159 5.63 -6.19 -5.25
CA SER A 159 4.41 -5.74 -5.91
C SER A 159 4.59 -4.46 -6.70
N ALA A 160 3.69 -4.26 -7.66
CA ALA A 160 3.58 -3.03 -8.44
C ALA A 160 2.12 -2.59 -8.55
N GLU A 161 1.88 -1.29 -8.44
CA GLU A 161 0.57 -0.67 -8.54
C GLU A 161 0.65 0.64 -9.32
N PRO A 162 0.36 0.66 -10.63
CA PRO A 162 0.16 1.89 -11.37
C PRO A 162 -1.19 2.56 -11.02
N PHE A 163 -1.20 3.88 -11.09
CA PHE A 163 -2.36 4.75 -10.88
C PHE A 163 -2.65 5.46 -12.18
N ILE A 164 -3.78 5.15 -12.78
CA ILE A 164 -4.18 5.64 -14.10
C ILE A 164 -5.41 6.51 -13.94
N ASN A 165 -5.24 7.82 -14.09
CA ASN A 165 -6.34 8.77 -14.06
C ASN A 165 -7.10 8.71 -15.38
N LEU A 166 -8.44 8.65 -15.33
CA LEU A 166 -9.29 8.56 -16.51
C LEU A 166 -9.79 9.94 -16.99
N ASN A 167 -9.62 10.96 -16.16
CA ASN A 167 -9.96 12.34 -16.47
C ASN A 167 -9.07 13.30 -15.66
N SER A 168 -9.15 14.59 -15.98
CA SER A 168 -8.53 15.66 -15.22
C SER A 168 -9.56 16.43 -14.39
N THR A 169 -9.17 16.89 -13.21
CA THR A 169 -9.95 17.74 -12.29
C THR A 169 -9.00 18.75 -11.63
N PRO A 170 -9.49 19.75 -10.90
CA PRO A 170 -8.63 20.67 -10.15
C PRO A 170 -7.67 19.99 -9.16
N PHE A 171 -7.99 18.76 -8.69
CA PHE A 171 -7.15 17.98 -7.77
C PHE A 171 -6.51 16.72 -8.39
N GLN A 172 -6.90 16.35 -9.59
CA GLN A 172 -6.33 15.29 -10.42
C GLN A 172 -5.81 15.92 -11.72
N ARG A 173 -4.65 16.53 -11.63
CA ARG A 173 -4.13 17.51 -12.61
C ARG A 173 -3.95 16.98 -14.03
N GLN A 174 -3.79 15.64 -14.19
CA GLN A 174 -3.56 15.00 -15.47
C GLN A 174 -4.36 13.72 -15.59
N ASP A 175 -4.74 13.37 -16.82
CA ASP A 175 -5.20 12.05 -17.23
C ASP A 175 -4.02 11.15 -17.60
N GLY A 176 -4.27 9.84 -17.71
CA GLY A 176 -3.26 8.83 -17.98
C GLY A 176 -2.49 8.38 -16.75
N LEU A 177 -1.28 7.86 -16.96
CA LEU A 177 -0.44 7.35 -15.88
C LEU A 177 0.04 8.51 -14.99
N ASP A 178 -0.38 8.48 -13.72
CA ASP A 178 -0.07 9.49 -12.70
C ASP A 178 1.13 9.09 -11.86
N ARG A 179 1.16 7.83 -11.42
CA ARG A 179 2.25 7.29 -10.60
C ARG A 179 2.32 5.77 -10.64
N ILE A 180 3.44 5.24 -10.20
CA ILE A 180 3.60 3.81 -9.93
C ILE A 180 4.14 3.66 -8.50
N ARG A 181 3.57 2.73 -7.75
CA ARG A 181 4.12 2.23 -6.48
C ARG A 181 4.75 0.88 -6.71
N THR A 182 5.97 0.70 -6.24
CA THR A 182 6.66 -0.59 -6.20
C THR A 182 7.07 -0.89 -4.77
N LEU A 183 6.82 -2.13 -4.30
CA LEU A 183 7.13 -2.56 -2.95
C LEU A 183 8.02 -3.80 -3.00
N ILE A 184 9.00 -3.83 -2.12
CA ILE A 184 9.71 -5.04 -1.72
C ILE A 184 9.61 -5.16 -0.19
N ALA A 185 9.11 -6.29 0.31
CA ALA A 185 8.80 -6.46 1.73
C ALA A 185 8.99 -7.89 2.21
N ILE A 186 9.14 -8.07 3.51
CA ILE A 186 9.02 -9.35 4.19
C ILE A 186 7.65 -9.40 4.86
N ASN A 187 6.88 -10.43 4.52
CA ASN A 187 5.59 -10.74 5.12
C ASN A 187 5.74 -11.97 6.01
N THR A 188 5.34 -11.86 7.28
CA THR A 188 5.48 -12.94 8.25
C THR A 188 4.28 -13.04 9.20
N PRO A 189 3.74 -14.22 9.47
CA PRO A 189 2.72 -14.39 10.49
C PRO A 189 3.33 -14.24 11.88
N LEU A 190 2.75 -13.36 12.69
CA LEU A 190 3.06 -13.19 14.11
C LEU A 190 2.23 -14.15 14.97
N SER A 191 1.04 -14.53 14.48
CA SER A 191 0.16 -15.53 15.10
C SER A 191 -0.72 -16.23 14.06
N LYS A 192 -1.67 -17.06 14.48
CA LYS A 192 -2.65 -17.69 13.58
C LYS A 192 -3.58 -16.66 12.89
N LYS A 193 -3.76 -15.48 13.50
CA LYS A 193 -4.68 -14.45 13.02
C LYS A 193 -3.97 -13.16 12.61
N LEU A 194 -2.77 -12.90 13.08
CA LEU A 194 -2.03 -11.65 12.88
C LEU A 194 -0.83 -11.89 11.96
N THR A 195 -0.70 -11.03 10.95
CA THR A 195 0.42 -11.01 10.00
C THR A 195 1.03 -9.62 9.97
N ALA A 196 2.36 -9.54 9.95
CA ALA A 196 3.10 -8.30 9.73
C ALA A 196 3.77 -8.31 8.36
N GLU A 197 3.86 -7.14 7.76
CA GLU A 197 4.63 -6.89 6.55
C GLU A 197 5.45 -5.63 6.75
N ILE A 198 6.76 -5.72 6.51
CA ILE A 198 7.70 -4.61 6.64
C ILE A 198 8.54 -4.54 5.37
N GLY A 199 8.65 -3.37 4.78
CA GLY A 199 9.36 -3.23 3.52
C GLY A 199 9.67 -1.81 3.12
N TYR A 200 10.27 -1.72 1.95
CA TYR A 200 10.54 -0.47 1.24
C TYR A 200 9.58 -0.34 0.07
N LEU A 201 8.92 0.81 -0.01
CA LEU A 201 8.07 1.18 -1.13
C LEU A 201 8.66 2.43 -1.80
N ASN A 202 8.77 2.39 -3.12
CA ASN A 202 9.02 3.56 -3.93
C ASN A 202 7.72 4.01 -4.59
N GLN A 203 7.39 5.29 -4.48
CA GLN A 203 6.31 5.91 -5.22
C GLN A 203 6.91 6.89 -6.23
N HIS A 204 6.92 6.50 -7.50
CA HIS A 204 7.35 7.34 -8.60
C HIS A 204 6.15 8.04 -9.23
N GLY A 205 6.16 9.37 -9.24
CA GLY A 205 5.12 10.22 -9.81
C GLY A 205 5.55 10.82 -11.13
N PHE A 206 4.70 10.68 -12.15
CA PHE A 206 4.91 11.26 -13.48
C PHE A 206 4.27 12.64 -13.55
N VAL A 207 5.07 13.65 -13.89
CA VAL A 207 4.62 15.05 -13.92
C VAL A 207 4.67 15.57 -15.35
N ARG A 208 3.49 15.75 -15.98
CA ARG A 208 3.42 16.32 -17.33
C ARG A 208 3.93 17.76 -17.33
N GLY A 209 4.99 18.03 -18.08
CA GLY A 209 5.59 19.35 -18.21
C GLY A 209 6.51 19.77 -17.05
N GLY A 210 6.92 18.84 -16.18
CA GLY A 210 7.85 19.08 -15.09
C GLY A 210 8.69 17.83 -14.77
N PRO A 211 9.63 17.95 -13.84
CA PRO A 211 10.39 16.79 -13.38
C PRO A 211 9.51 15.81 -12.61
N ASP A 212 9.76 14.53 -12.83
CA ASP A 212 9.14 13.45 -12.08
C ASP A 212 9.52 13.50 -10.58
N THR A 213 8.68 12.90 -9.74
CA THR A 213 8.92 12.81 -8.30
C THR A 213 9.20 11.37 -7.89
N SER A 214 9.93 11.20 -6.80
CA SER A 214 10.19 9.87 -6.23
C SER A 214 10.17 9.92 -4.71
N ASP A 215 9.17 9.27 -4.10
CA ASP A 215 9.06 9.18 -2.66
C ASP A 215 9.63 7.83 -2.19
N HIS A 216 10.45 7.88 -1.15
CA HIS A 216 11.08 6.74 -0.52
C HIS A 216 10.36 6.43 0.79
N VAL A 217 9.69 5.29 0.86
CA VAL A 217 8.75 4.99 1.94
C VAL A 217 9.21 3.77 2.74
N ALA A 218 9.40 3.94 4.04
CA ALA A 218 9.38 2.83 4.98
C ALA A 218 7.92 2.40 5.19
N SER A 219 7.59 1.15 4.85
CA SER A 219 6.22 0.63 4.89
C SER A 219 6.08 -0.44 5.97
N ILE A 220 5.11 -0.27 6.87
CA ILE A 220 4.80 -1.22 7.93
C ILE A 220 3.30 -1.53 7.87
N SER A 221 2.93 -2.80 7.79
CA SER A 221 1.53 -3.22 7.77
C SER A 221 1.27 -4.34 8.77
N LEU A 222 0.14 -4.24 9.47
CA LEU A 222 -0.41 -5.28 10.35
C LEU A 222 -1.77 -5.70 9.81
N SER A 223 -1.99 -7.00 9.65
CA SER A 223 -3.26 -7.55 9.16
C SER A 223 -3.81 -8.58 10.15
N LEU A 224 -5.00 -8.29 10.70
CA LEU A 224 -5.75 -9.16 11.60
C LEU A 224 -6.89 -9.84 10.84
N ASN A 225 -7.01 -11.17 10.98
CA ASN A 225 -8.06 -11.98 10.35
C ASN A 225 -8.95 -12.63 11.42
N LEU A 226 -10.25 -12.28 11.42
CA LEU A 226 -11.27 -12.71 12.36
C LEU A 226 -12.32 -13.62 11.73
#